data_c79711e2e62cc6371daf2ad51abc53cd
#
_entry.id   c79711e2e62cc6371daf2ad51abc53cd
#
_cell.length_a   1.000
_cell.length_b   1.000
_cell.length_c   1.000
_cell.angle_alpha   90.00
_cell.angle_beta   90.00
_cell.angle_gamma   90.00
#
_symmetry.space_group_name_H-M   'P 1'
#
loop_
_entity.id
_entity.type
_entity.pdbx_description
1 polymer ?
#
loop_
_entity_poly.entity_id
_entity_poly.type
_entity_poly.pdbx_seq_one_letter_code
_entity_poly.pdbx_strand_id
1 'polypeptide(L)'
;IDHGANGFLFPPGDDRALANHLLTLARDPALRKAMGHKLYEKAKREFSIEATIQRQMEIYETILRYEKNGRDQVVICGAYGRGNAGDDAILLAILRELRSINPDLSCQVFSRNPIDTRRTYRVNSFYTFNFWKAVHCFKQAKFFINGGGSLMQDVTSYRSLWFYLWTLAAAKRHGCPVIMYGCGIGPIYSKRNRARTTKVMNRYVDAITLRDPDSMKELEVLGVTKPKIALSADT
;
A
#
# COMPACT_ATOMS: atom_id res chain seq x y z
N ILE A 1 12.34 -15.48 -4.40
CA ILE A 1 13.34 -16.48 -4.83
C ILE A 1 12.68 -17.42 -5.83
N ASP A 2 13.35 -17.66 -6.97
CA ASP A 2 12.95 -18.66 -7.97
C ASP A 2 13.78 -19.92 -7.71
N HIS A 3 13.10 -21.00 -7.26
CA HIS A 3 13.75 -22.23 -6.82
C HIS A 3 14.66 -22.82 -7.93
N GLY A 4 15.92 -23.10 -7.59
CA GLY A 4 16.91 -23.64 -8.54
C GLY A 4 17.52 -22.64 -9.51
N ALA A 5 16.96 -21.44 -9.66
CA ALA A 5 17.46 -20.41 -10.57
C ALA A 5 18.32 -19.35 -9.88
N ASN A 6 17.83 -18.80 -8.76
CA ASN A 6 18.53 -17.75 -7.99
C ASN A 6 18.54 -18.02 -6.47
N GLY A 7 18.22 -19.23 -6.07
CA GLY A 7 18.23 -19.72 -4.71
C GLY A 7 17.45 -21.03 -4.60
N PHE A 8 17.44 -21.61 -3.40
CA PHE A 8 16.68 -22.81 -3.11
C PHE A 8 15.58 -22.52 -2.08
N LEU A 9 14.41 -23.09 -2.32
CA LEU A 9 13.29 -23.11 -1.39
C LEU A 9 13.13 -24.54 -0.85
N PHE A 10 12.74 -24.68 0.40
CA PHE A 10 12.45 -25.95 1.02
C PHE A 10 11.26 -25.80 1.99
N PRO A 11 10.47 -26.88 2.23
CA PRO A 11 9.38 -26.83 3.18
C PRO A 11 9.86 -26.53 4.61
N PRO A 12 9.10 -25.77 5.42
CA PRO A 12 9.42 -25.57 6.82
C PRO A 12 9.53 -26.92 7.55
N GLY A 13 10.65 -27.11 8.31
CA GLY A 13 10.93 -28.36 9.04
C GLY A 13 11.55 -29.49 8.23
N ASP A 14 11.83 -29.28 6.93
CA ASP A 14 12.58 -30.26 6.13
C ASP A 14 14.10 -30.01 6.21
N ASP A 15 14.69 -30.49 7.32
CA ASP A 15 16.11 -30.35 7.60
C ASP A 15 17.00 -31.08 6.55
N ARG A 16 16.46 -32.15 5.95
CA ARG A 16 17.19 -32.90 4.89
C ARG A 16 17.30 -32.06 3.60
N ALA A 17 16.21 -31.46 3.18
CA ALA A 17 16.21 -30.59 2.00
C ALA A 17 17.15 -29.40 2.24
N LEU A 18 17.08 -28.77 3.42
CA LEU A 18 18.01 -27.68 3.79
C LEU A 18 19.47 -28.14 3.72
N ALA A 19 19.82 -29.27 4.33
CA ALA A 19 21.18 -29.81 4.34
C ALA A 19 21.69 -30.10 2.91
N ASN A 20 20.85 -30.71 2.06
CA ASN A 20 21.21 -30.99 0.67
C ASN A 20 21.48 -29.70 -0.10
N HIS A 21 20.63 -28.67 0.03
CA HIS A 21 20.82 -27.39 -0.65
C HIS A 21 22.07 -26.66 -0.17
N LEU A 22 22.35 -26.69 1.14
CA LEU A 22 23.59 -26.13 1.71
C LEU A 22 24.83 -26.84 1.16
N LEU A 23 24.82 -28.18 1.13
CA LEU A 23 25.92 -28.99 0.58
C LEU A 23 26.12 -28.71 -0.92
N THR A 24 25.06 -28.59 -1.69
CA THR A 24 25.12 -28.24 -3.11
C THR A 24 25.82 -26.91 -3.33
N LEU A 25 25.41 -25.86 -2.59
CA LEU A 25 26.03 -24.54 -2.69
C LEU A 25 27.46 -24.50 -2.11
N ALA A 26 27.77 -25.31 -1.09
CA ALA A 26 29.10 -25.38 -0.52
C ALA A 26 30.11 -26.03 -1.48
N ARG A 27 29.68 -27.08 -2.18
CA ARG A 27 30.52 -27.85 -3.09
C ARG A 27 30.75 -27.20 -4.44
N ASP A 28 29.84 -26.31 -4.87
CA ASP A 28 29.92 -25.63 -6.16
C ASP A 28 29.95 -24.09 -5.99
N PRO A 29 31.15 -23.52 -5.88
CA PRO A 29 31.33 -22.07 -5.80
C PRO A 29 30.86 -21.32 -7.04
N ALA A 30 30.92 -21.94 -8.22
CA ALA A 30 30.49 -21.32 -9.47
C ALA A 30 28.95 -21.19 -9.50
N LEU A 31 28.23 -22.26 -9.12
CA LEU A 31 26.78 -22.24 -8.98
C LEU A 31 26.34 -21.19 -7.94
N ARG A 32 27.01 -21.18 -6.78
CA ARG A 32 26.71 -20.19 -5.72
C ARG A 32 26.84 -18.74 -6.22
N LYS A 33 27.94 -18.44 -6.93
CA LYS A 33 28.20 -17.13 -7.52
C LYS A 33 27.14 -16.78 -8.59
N ALA A 34 26.82 -17.73 -9.47
CA ALA A 34 25.82 -17.53 -10.51
C ALA A 34 24.42 -17.27 -9.94
N MET A 35 23.99 -18.06 -8.96
CA MET A 35 22.70 -17.85 -8.26
C MET A 35 22.66 -16.52 -7.53
N GLY A 36 23.73 -16.18 -6.80
CA GLY A 36 23.83 -14.90 -6.11
C GLY A 36 23.75 -13.70 -7.06
N HIS A 37 24.41 -13.77 -8.20
CA HIS A 37 24.35 -12.73 -9.23
C HIS A 37 22.91 -12.59 -9.79
N LYS A 38 22.27 -13.69 -10.16
CA LYS A 38 20.88 -13.68 -10.64
C LYS A 38 19.90 -13.12 -9.59
N LEU A 39 20.10 -13.45 -8.31
CA LEU A 39 19.30 -12.92 -7.23
C LEU A 39 19.51 -11.40 -7.05
N TYR A 40 20.77 -10.96 -7.12
CA TYR A 40 21.13 -9.54 -7.06
C TYR A 40 20.47 -8.74 -8.19
N GLU A 41 20.60 -9.22 -9.44
CA GLU A 41 19.96 -8.55 -10.59
C GLU A 41 18.43 -8.51 -10.48
N LYS A 42 17.82 -9.60 -10.00
CA LYS A 42 16.38 -9.61 -9.72
C LYS A 42 16.01 -8.60 -8.65
N ALA A 43 16.75 -8.57 -7.54
CA ALA A 43 16.52 -7.64 -6.44
C ALA A 43 16.66 -6.18 -6.89
N LYS A 44 17.72 -5.87 -7.66
CA LYS A 44 17.95 -4.54 -8.21
C LYS A 44 16.83 -4.10 -9.15
N ARG A 45 16.36 -4.99 -10.02
CA ARG A 45 15.29 -4.69 -10.99
C ARG A 45 13.92 -4.53 -10.32
N GLU A 46 13.61 -5.37 -9.34
CA GLU A 46 12.25 -5.52 -8.81
C GLU A 46 12.04 -4.82 -7.48
N PHE A 47 13.10 -4.67 -6.67
CA PHE A 47 13.03 -4.23 -5.28
C PHE A 47 13.97 -3.06 -4.94
N SER A 48 14.67 -2.48 -5.92
CA SER A 48 15.43 -1.26 -5.65
C SER A 48 14.49 -0.10 -5.33
N ILE A 49 14.99 0.87 -4.59
CA ILE A 49 14.25 2.10 -4.28
C ILE A 49 13.82 2.79 -5.56
N GLU A 50 14.71 2.86 -6.57
CA GLU A 50 14.44 3.48 -7.86
C GLU A 50 13.31 2.76 -8.61
N ALA A 51 13.34 1.42 -8.69
CA ALA A 51 12.30 0.63 -9.35
C ALA A 51 10.95 0.77 -8.63
N THR A 52 10.97 0.86 -7.31
CA THR A 52 9.80 1.07 -6.47
C THR A 52 9.20 2.46 -6.70
N ILE A 53 10.03 3.51 -6.64
CA ILE A 53 9.60 4.89 -6.91
C ILE A 53 9.05 5.02 -8.33
N GLN A 54 9.72 4.44 -9.32
CA GLN A 54 9.26 4.49 -10.72
C GLN A 54 7.85 3.90 -10.89
N ARG A 55 7.59 2.73 -10.32
CA ARG A 55 6.25 2.11 -10.37
C ARG A 55 5.20 2.94 -9.65
N GLN A 56 5.55 3.55 -8.53
CA GLN A 56 4.66 4.44 -7.80
C GLN A 56 4.37 5.71 -8.61
N MET A 57 5.39 6.32 -9.23
CA MET A 57 5.23 7.49 -10.09
C MET A 57 4.33 7.20 -11.29
N GLU A 58 4.46 6.05 -11.96
CA GLU A 58 3.57 5.66 -13.07
C GLU A 58 2.10 5.57 -12.65
N ILE A 59 1.84 5.06 -11.44
CA ILE A 59 0.49 5.03 -10.88
C ILE A 59 0.00 6.44 -10.58
N TYR A 60 0.82 7.29 -9.96
CA TYR A 60 0.47 8.67 -9.68
C TYR A 60 0.24 9.47 -10.98
N GLU A 61 1.12 9.36 -11.97
CA GLU A 61 0.96 10.01 -13.26
C GLU A 61 -0.33 9.58 -13.97
N THR A 62 -0.65 8.27 -13.94
CA THR A 62 -1.89 7.75 -14.50
C THR A 62 -3.11 8.41 -13.85
N ILE A 63 -3.03 8.73 -12.56
CA ILE A 63 -4.11 9.33 -11.78
C ILE A 63 -4.13 10.85 -11.93
N LEU A 64 -2.96 11.48 -11.99
CA LEU A 64 -2.83 12.93 -12.20
C LEU A 64 -3.28 13.35 -13.59
N ARG A 65 -3.13 12.49 -14.60
CA ARG A 65 -3.68 12.70 -15.96
C ARG A 65 -5.23 12.70 -16.00
N TYR A 66 -5.90 12.26 -14.93
CA TYR A 66 -7.34 12.50 -14.78
C TYR A 66 -7.58 13.97 -14.43
N GLU A 67 -7.46 14.84 -15.44
CA GLU A 67 -7.91 16.23 -15.34
C GLU A 67 -9.42 16.24 -15.14
N LYS A 68 -9.87 16.31 -13.91
CA LYS A 68 -11.22 16.73 -13.56
C LYS A 68 -11.17 18.15 -13.03
N ASN A 69 -11.54 19.07 -13.92
CA ASN A 69 -11.94 20.45 -13.71
C ASN A 69 -11.98 20.94 -12.25
N GLY A 70 -10.98 21.73 -11.85
CA GLY A 70 -11.01 22.52 -10.62
C GLY A 70 -10.82 21.76 -9.30
N ARG A 71 -10.41 20.50 -9.32
CA ARG A 71 -10.06 19.75 -8.11
C ARG A 71 -8.56 19.79 -7.89
N ASP A 72 -8.14 20.44 -6.81
CA ASP A 72 -6.74 20.77 -6.51
C ASP A 72 -6.19 20.12 -5.25
N GLN A 73 -7.01 19.37 -4.50
CA GLN A 73 -6.60 18.78 -3.24
C GLN A 73 -6.51 17.25 -3.27
N VAL A 74 -5.62 16.69 -2.46
CA VAL A 74 -5.50 15.26 -2.19
C VAL A 74 -6.02 14.97 -0.80
N VAL A 75 -6.82 13.93 -0.67
CA VAL A 75 -7.29 13.45 0.63
C VAL A 75 -6.51 12.21 1.02
N ILE A 76 -5.94 12.18 2.23
CA ILE A 76 -5.09 11.10 2.71
C ILE A 76 -5.70 10.54 4.00
N CYS A 77 -5.89 9.21 4.06
CA CYS A 77 -6.41 8.51 5.22
C CYS A 77 -5.51 7.33 5.59
N GLY A 78 -5.21 7.23 6.87
CA GLY A 78 -4.45 6.16 7.50
C GLY A 78 -4.66 6.15 9.01
N ALA A 79 -3.83 5.48 9.77
CA ALA A 79 -3.94 5.43 11.23
C ALA A 79 -3.23 6.60 11.94
N TYR A 80 -3.23 7.77 11.33
CA TYR A 80 -2.44 8.95 11.72
C TYR A 80 -2.92 9.66 12.97
N GLY A 81 -1.97 10.36 13.63
CA GLY A 81 -2.23 11.16 14.84
C GLY A 81 -2.48 10.33 16.10
N ARG A 82 -1.90 9.12 16.17
CA ARG A 82 -1.92 8.23 17.34
C ARG A 82 -0.57 8.14 18.04
N GLY A 83 0.46 8.82 17.52
CA GLY A 83 1.83 8.72 18.03
C GLY A 83 2.51 7.40 17.65
N ASN A 84 2.11 6.76 16.55
CA ASN A 84 2.75 5.59 16.00
C ASN A 84 3.77 6.02 14.94
N ALA A 85 5.05 5.83 15.27
CA ALA A 85 6.16 6.25 14.39
C ALA A 85 6.12 5.63 12.99
N GLY A 86 5.62 4.40 12.85
CA GLY A 86 5.48 3.74 11.55
C GLY A 86 4.43 4.43 10.67
N ASP A 87 3.24 4.69 11.21
CA ASP A 87 2.18 5.40 10.48
C ASP A 87 2.61 6.84 10.15
N ASP A 88 3.33 7.49 11.06
CA ASP A 88 3.86 8.84 10.89
C ASP A 88 4.94 8.89 9.79
N ALA A 89 5.81 7.88 9.70
CA ALA A 89 6.80 7.76 8.63
C ALA A 89 6.15 7.58 7.26
N ILE A 90 5.10 6.75 7.18
CA ILE A 90 4.32 6.55 5.95
C ILE A 90 3.67 7.86 5.49
N LEU A 91 3.04 8.60 6.41
CA LEU A 91 2.45 9.90 6.07
C LEU A 91 3.51 10.87 5.54
N LEU A 92 4.67 10.92 6.18
CA LEU A 92 5.78 11.76 5.75
C LEU A 92 6.28 11.39 4.36
N ALA A 93 6.43 10.09 4.06
CA ALA A 93 6.83 9.60 2.75
C ALA A 93 5.83 10.01 1.67
N ILE A 94 4.53 9.77 1.88
CA ILE A 94 3.46 10.18 0.96
C ILE A 94 3.52 11.70 0.70
N LEU A 95 3.64 12.51 1.73
CA LEU A 95 3.67 13.97 1.60
C LEU A 95 4.93 14.47 0.87
N ARG A 96 6.09 13.83 1.10
CA ARG A 96 7.33 14.15 0.38
C ARG A 96 7.19 13.86 -1.11
N GLU A 97 6.66 12.71 -1.47
CA GLU A 97 6.45 12.34 -2.87
C GLU A 97 5.44 13.26 -3.56
N LEU A 98 4.31 13.55 -2.93
CA LEU A 98 3.32 14.46 -3.47
C LEU A 98 3.90 15.86 -3.71
N ARG A 99 4.70 16.38 -2.78
CA ARG A 99 5.36 17.69 -2.91
C ARG A 99 6.47 17.71 -3.94
N SER A 100 7.14 16.58 -4.19
CA SER A 100 8.14 16.49 -5.26
C SER A 100 7.52 16.56 -6.65
N ILE A 101 6.27 16.07 -6.79
CA ILE A 101 5.51 16.09 -8.05
C ILE A 101 4.83 17.44 -8.25
N ASN A 102 4.21 17.96 -7.21
CA ASN A 102 3.55 19.27 -7.23
C ASN A 102 3.62 19.93 -5.84
N PRO A 103 4.52 20.93 -5.65
CA PRO A 103 4.69 21.63 -4.38
C PRO A 103 3.43 22.35 -3.87
N ASP A 104 2.58 22.79 -4.79
CA ASP A 104 1.37 23.57 -4.49
C ASP A 104 0.16 22.69 -4.18
N LEU A 105 0.31 21.37 -4.19
CA LEU A 105 -0.78 20.44 -3.98
C LEU A 105 -1.30 20.50 -2.53
N SER A 106 -2.56 20.88 -2.39
CA SER A 106 -3.22 20.92 -1.07
C SER A 106 -3.53 19.50 -0.57
N CYS A 107 -3.11 19.17 0.65
CA CYS A 107 -3.38 17.88 1.28
C CYS A 107 -4.33 18.02 2.45
N GLN A 108 -5.34 17.13 2.49
CA GLN A 108 -6.32 16.99 3.57
C GLN A 108 -6.12 15.64 4.26
N VAL A 109 -5.67 15.63 5.50
CA VAL A 109 -5.29 14.40 6.21
C VAL A 109 -6.32 14.06 7.28
N PHE A 110 -6.82 12.82 7.26
CA PHE A 110 -7.56 12.23 8.38
C PHE A 110 -6.62 12.02 9.56
N SER A 111 -6.95 12.52 10.74
CA SER A 111 -6.11 12.35 11.92
C SER A 111 -6.93 12.22 13.20
N ARG A 112 -6.39 11.49 14.17
CA ARG A 112 -6.91 11.44 15.53
C ARG A 112 -6.53 12.68 16.34
N ASN A 113 -5.42 13.33 15.96
CA ASN A 113 -4.97 14.60 16.51
C ASN A 113 -4.71 15.61 15.37
N PRO A 114 -5.76 16.27 14.83
CA PRO A 114 -5.61 17.17 13.70
C PRO A 114 -4.73 18.39 13.97
N ILE A 115 -4.67 18.85 15.22
CA ILE A 115 -3.87 20.03 15.58
C ILE A 115 -2.39 19.71 15.45
N ASP A 116 -1.96 18.59 16.01
CA ASP A 116 -0.60 18.13 15.95
C ASP A 116 -0.18 17.80 14.50
N THR A 117 -1.02 17.05 13.78
CA THR A 117 -0.78 16.72 12.37
C THR A 117 -0.59 17.97 11.51
N ARG A 118 -1.39 19.02 11.71
CA ARG A 118 -1.21 20.29 11.00
C ARG A 118 0.12 20.96 11.29
N ARG A 119 0.54 20.97 12.55
CA ARG A 119 1.78 21.60 12.99
C ARG A 119 3.01 20.84 12.48
N THR A 120 2.99 19.53 12.63
CA THR A 120 4.14 18.66 12.31
C THR A 120 4.36 18.57 10.80
N TYR A 121 3.30 18.36 10.02
CA TYR A 121 3.43 18.07 8.57
C TYR A 121 3.11 19.24 7.67
N ARG A 122 2.63 20.38 8.22
CA ARG A 122 2.22 21.57 7.45
C ARG A 122 1.19 21.25 6.38
N VAL A 123 0.14 20.54 6.77
CA VAL A 123 -0.99 20.12 5.92
C VAL A 123 -2.31 20.50 6.54
N ASN A 124 -3.38 20.51 5.78
CA ASN A 124 -4.71 20.57 6.36
C ASN A 124 -5.07 19.20 6.96
N SER A 125 -5.75 19.22 8.09
CA SER A 125 -6.14 17.99 8.78
C SER A 125 -7.47 18.16 9.52
N PHE A 126 -8.22 17.06 9.58
CA PHE A 126 -9.50 17.00 10.29
C PHE A 126 -9.65 15.67 11.04
N TYR A 127 -10.57 15.67 12.01
CA TYR A 127 -10.78 14.51 12.87
C TYR A 127 -11.30 13.30 12.08
N THR A 128 -10.69 12.15 12.29
CA THR A 128 -10.91 10.91 11.53
C THR A 128 -12.40 10.52 11.39
N PHE A 129 -13.23 10.76 12.38
CA PHE A 129 -14.66 10.43 12.34
C PHE A 129 -15.57 11.62 12.00
N ASN A 130 -15.02 12.70 11.48
CA ASN A 130 -15.84 13.76 10.91
C ASN A 130 -16.27 13.39 9.48
N PHE A 131 -17.30 12.56 9.39
CA PHE A 131 -17.81 12.03 8.12
C PHE A 131 -18.33 13.12 7.18
N TRP A 132 -18.93 14.19 7.71
CA TRP A 132 -19.39 15.32 6.90
C TRP A 132 -18.24 16.05 6.23
N LYS A 133 -17.18 16.32 7.01
CA LYS A 133 -15.98 16.95 6.46
C LYS A 133 -15.28 16.03 5.44
N ALA A 134 -15.23 14.73 5.71
CA ALA A 134 -14.68 13.74 4.79
C ALA A 134 -15.39 13.77 3.43
N VAL A 135 -16.72 13.70 3.43
CA VAL A 135 -17.53 13.77 2.19
C VAL A 135 -17.32 15.08 1.45
N HIS A 136 -17.27 16.20 2.18
CA HIS A 136 -16.97 17.51 1.57
C HIS A 136 -15.59 17.50 0.90
N CYS A 137 -14.56 16.98 1.57
CA CYS A 137 -13.22 16.86 1.00
C CYS A 137 -13.18 15.94 -0.23
N PHE A 138 -13.87 14.77 -0.21
CA PHE A 138 -13.92 13.87 -1.36
C PHE A 138 -14.55 14.51 -2.61
N LYS A 139 -15.56 15.37 -2.46
CA LYS A 139 -16.16 16.11 -3.59
C LYS A 139 -15.17 17.05 -4.28
N GLN A 140 -14.20 17.57 -3.57
CA GLN A 140 -13.20 18.52 -4.04
C GLN A 140 -11.86 17.85 -4.34
N ALA A 141 -11.69 16.56 -3.99
CA ALA A 141 -10.42 15.87 -4.14
C ALA A 141 -10.14 15.47 -5.58
N LYS A 142 -8.91 15.70 -6.02
CA LYS A 142 -8.35 15.17 -7.26
C LYS A 142 -8.23 13.64 -7.18
N PHE A 143 -7.74 13.13 -6.03
CA PHE A 143 -7.72 11.72 -5.68
C PHE A 143 -7.65 11.50 -4.17
N PHE A 144 -7.93 10.26 -3.76
CA PHE A 144 -7.91 9.81 -2.38
C PHE A 144 -6.84 8.73 -2.20
N ILE A 145 -5.95 8.91 -1.22
CA ILE A 145 -4.95 7.92 -0.81
C ILE A 145 -5.41 7.27 0.50
N ASN A 146 -5.61 5.96 0.47
CA ASN A 146 -5.65 5.15 1.67
C ASN A 146 -4.22 4.66 1.93
N GLY A 147 -3.53 5.32 2.86
CA GLY A 147 -2.07 5.27 2.97
C GLY A 147 -1.57 4.37 4.06
N GLY A 148 -0.86 3.33 3.65
CA GLY A 148 0.08 2.55 4.44
C GLY A 148 -0.49 1.71 5.57
N GLY A 149 0.39 0.89 6.14
CA GLY A 149 0.07 0.06 7.27
C GLY A 149 -0.86 -1.12 6.96
N SER A 150 -1.14 -1.96 7.97
CA SER A 150 -2.06 -3.10 7.85
C SER A 150 -3.51 -2.68 8.16
N LEU A 151 -4.08 -1.81 7.32
CA LEU A 151 -5.41 -1.25 7.54
C LEU A 151 -6.55 -2.22 7.18
N MET A 152 -6.28 -3.12 6.22
CA MET A 152 -7.26 -4.06 5.67
C MET A 152 -7.16 -5.42 6.36
N GLN A 153 -7.52 -5.48 7.66
CA GLN A 153 -7.50 -6.68 8.49
C GLN A 153 -8.60 -6.61 9.56
N ASP A 154 -9.07 -7.75 10.06
CA ASP A 154 -10.11 -7.81 11.10
C ASP A 154 -9.63 -8.43 12.44
N VAL A 155 -8.31 -8.61 12.58
CA VAL A 155 -7.68 -9.18 13.79
C VAL A 155 -7.83 -8.27 14.99
N THR A 156 -7.51 -6.98 14.82
CA THR A 156 -7.56 -6.00 15.91
C THR A 156 -8.96 -5.41 16.09
N SER A 157 -9.66 -5.12 14.99
CA SER A 157 -11.02 -4.57 15.05
C SER A 157 -11.74 -4.62 13.70
N TYR A 158 -12.86 -5.33 13.65
CA TYR A 158 -13.75 -5.30 12.49
C TYR A 158 -14.32 -3.90 12.20
N ARG A 159 -14.47 -3.04 13.23
CA ARG A 159 -14.93 -1.65 13.07
C ARG A 159 -13.91 -0.81 12.31
N SER A 160 -12.61 -1.06 12.56
CA SER A 160 -11.52 -0.41 11.82
C SER A 160 -11.58 -0.78 10.35
N LEU A 161 -11.66 -2.07 10.03
CA LEU A 161 -11.82 -2.53 8.65
C LEU A 161 -13.02 -1.87 7.95
N TRP A 162 -14.19 -1.84 8.63
CA TRP A 162 -15.40 -1.23 8.07
C TRP A 162 -15.26 0.27 7.83
N PHE A 163 -14.56 0.97 8.70
CA PHE A 163 -14.26 2.38 8.51
C PHE A 163 -13.43 2.60 7.25
N TYR A 164 -12.33 1.86 7.06
CA TYR A 164 -11.51 2.00 5.86
C TYR A 164 -12.27 1.60 4.59
N LEU A 165 -13.03 0.51 4.61
CA LEU A 165 -13.89 0.15 3.47
C LEU A 165 -14.93 1.22 3.15
N TRP A 166 -15.46 1.90 4.16
CA TRP A 166 -16.35 3.04 3.97
C TRP A 166 -15.65 4.22 3.29
N THR A 167 -14.42 4.56 3.71
CA THR A 167 -13.67 5.67 3.09
C THR A 167 -13.40 5.43 1.61
N LEU A 168 -12.99 4.22 1.22
CA LEU A 168 -12.80 3.83 -0.18
C LEU A 168 -14.10 4.00 -0.99
N ALA A 169 -15.19 3.45 -0.48
CA ALA A 169 -16.49 3.53 -1.15
C ALA A 169 -17.05 4.96 -1.21
N ALA A 170 -16.90 5.74 -0.15
CA ALA A 170 -17.35 7.13 -0.10
C ALA A 170 -16.57 8.00 -1.09
N ALA A 171 -15.24 7.92 -1.10
CA ALA A 171 -14.40 8.66 -2.03
C ALA A 171 -14.80 8.38 -3.48
N LYS A 172 -14.89 7.10 -3.87
CA LYS A 172 -15.24 6.71 -5.24
C LYS A 172 -16.64 7.14 -5.66
N ARG A 173 -17.63 7.05 -4.76
CA ARG A 173 -19.02 7.52 -5.04
C ARG A 173 -19.11 9.02 -5.27
N HIS A 174 -18.19 9.79 -4.72
CA HIS A 174 -18.08 11.23 -4.98
C HIS A 174 -17.16 11.56 -6.17
N GLY A 175 -16.83 10.56 -6.99
CA GLY A 175 -16.06 10.72 -8.22
C GLY A 175 -14.57 10.95 -7.98
N CYS A 176 -14.08 10.60 -6.79
CA CYS A 176 -12.66 10.69 -6.44
C CYS A 176 -11.96 9.37 -6.80
N PRO A 177 -10.90 9.36 -7.62
CA PRO A 177 -10.05 8.18 -7.82
C PRO A 177 -9.45 7.71 -6.49
N VAL A 178 -9.36 6.39 -6.30
CA VAL A 178 -8.97 5.77 -5.03
C VAL A 178 -7.72 4.93 -5.18
N ILE A 179 -6.70 5.27 -4.41
CA ILE A 179 -5.43 4.55 -4.35
C ILE A 179 -5.25 3.98 -2.95
N MET A 180 -4.86 2.73 -2.86
CA MET A 180 -4.31 2.13 -1.65
C MET A 180 -2.79 2.09 -1.79
N TYR A 181 -2.08 2.78 -0.89
CA TYR A 181 -0.65 3.03 -1.01
C TYR A 181 0.15 2.29 0.07
N GLY A 182 1.13 1.45 -0.33
CA GLY A 182 2.00 0.73 0.58
C GLY A 182 1.25 -0.14 1.60
N CYS A 183 0.12 -0.74 1.19
CA CYS A 183 -0.78 -1.42 2.11
C CYS A 183 -0.35 -2.85 2.40
N GLY A 184 -0.44 -3.25 3.69
CA GLY A 184 -0.54 -4.64 4.09
C GLY A 184 -2.02 -5.09 4.06
N ILE A 185 -2.29 -6.25 3.50
CA ILE A 185 -3.62 -6.83 3.38
C ILE A 185 -3.72 -8.09 4.24
N GLY A 186 -4.77 -8.16 5.07
CA GLY A 186 -5.08 -9.32 5.88
C GLY A 186 -4.22 -9.47 7.14
N PRO A 187 -4.42 -10.58 7.86
CA PRO A 187 -5.45 -11.59 7.59
C PRO A 187 -6.88 -11.08 7.88
N ILE A 188 -7.84 -11.58 7.10
CA ILE A 188 -9.27 -11.34 7.30
C ILE A 188 -9.94 -12.70 7.57
N TYR A 189 -10.33 -12.95 8.81
CA TYR A 189 -10.86 -14.26 9.21
C TYR A 189 -12.35 -14.45 8.94
N SER A 190 -13.14 -13.38 9.12
CA SER A 190 -14.59 -13.45 8.94
C SER A 190 -14.97 -13.61 7.48
N LYS A 191 -15.70 -14.66 7.12
CA LYS A 191 -16.24 -14.87 5.76
C LYS A 191 -17.06 -13.66 5.27
N ARG A 192 -17.83 -13.03 6.16
CA ARG A 192 -18.62 -11.83 5.85
C ARG A 192 -17.71 -10.63 5.53
N ASN A 193 -16.64 -10.44 6.30
CA ASN A 193 -15.68 -9.37 6.05
C ASN A 193 -14.89 -9.61 4.77
N ARG A 194 -14.48 -10.86 4.48
CA ARG A 194 -13.85 -11.23 3.21
C ARG A 194 -14.71 -10.82 2.02
N ALA A 195 -15.95 -11.30 1.98
CA ALA A 195 -16.90 -10.98 0.90
C ALA A 195 -17.13 -9.46 0.74
N ARG A 196 -17.23 -8.74 1.86
CA ARG A 196 -17.38 -7.27 1.84
C ARG A 196 -16.13 -6.58 1.31
N THR A 197 -14.94 -6.98 1.75
CA THR A 197 -13.65 -6.42 1.32
C THR A 197 -13.46 -6.65 -0.18
N THR A 198 -13.64 -7.88 -0.66
CA THR A 198 -13.57 -8.22 -2.09
C THR A 198 -14.51 -7.34 -2.92
N LYS A 199 -15.77 -7.21 -2.50
CA LYS A 199 -16.76 -6.38 -3.21
C LYS A 199 -16.35 -4.91 -3.24
N VAL A 200 -15.89 -4.37 -2.13
CA VAL A 200 -15.50 -2.95 -2.02
C VAL A 200 -14.25 -2.67 -2.83
N MET A 201 -13.21 -3.50 -2.70
CA MET A 201 -11.96 -3.31 -3.43
C MET A 201 -12.17 -3.39 -4.95
N ASN A 202 -12.83 -4.45 -5.43
CA ASN A 202 -13.11 -4.58 -6.88
C ASN A 202 -13.98 -3.47 -7.45
N ARG A 203 -14.84 -2.84 -6.63
CA ARG A 203 -15.78 -1.82 -7.13
C ARG A 203 -15.28 -0.39 -7.02
N TYR A 204 -14.47 -0.11 -6.01
CA TYR A 204 -14.19 1.27 -5.61
C TYR A 204 -12.71 1.64 -5.57
N VAL A 205 -11.79 0.69 -5.75
CA VAL A 205 -10.36 0.96 -5.77
C VAL A 205 -9.85 0.94 -7.21
N ASP A 206 -9.05 1.93 -7.57
CA ASP A 206 -8.46 2.05 -8.90
C ASP A 206 -7.05 1.43 -8.96
N ALA A 207 -6.24 1.65 -7.91
CA ALA A 207 -4.89 1.11 -7.82
C ALA A 207 -4.54 0.71 -6.39
N ILE A 208 -3.68 -0.31 -6.26
CA ILE A 208 -3.15 -0.80 -4.99
C ILE A 208 -1.64 -0.97 -5.14
N THR A 209 -0.86 -0.36 -4.27
CA THR A 209 0.53 -0.74 -4.06
C THR A 209 0.65 -1.52 -2.76
N LEU A 210 1.31 -2.67 -2.81
CA LEU A 210 1.50 -3.57 -1.68
C LEU A 210 2.93 -3.51 -1.21
N ARG A 211 3.13 -3.59 0.10
CA ARG A 211 4.46 -3.59 0.70
C ARG A 211 5.12 -4.97 0.77
N ASP A 212 4.33 -6.05 0.68
CA ASP A 212 4.80 -7.41 0.89
C ASP A 212 4.10 -8.43 -0.03
N PRO A 213 4.80 -9.55 -0.38
CA PRO A 213 4.24 -10.60 -1.22
C PRO A 213 3.06 -11.37 -0.59
N ASP A 214 2.95 -11.41 0.75
CA ASP A 214 1.87 -12.13 1.41
C ASP A 214 0.54 -11.38 1.27
N SER A 215 0.59 -10.05 1.27
CA SER A 215 -0.55 -9.20 0.89
C SER A 215 -1.02 -9.45 -0.55
N MET A 216 -0.11 -9.75 -1.48
CA MET A 216 -0.47 -10.13 -2.85
C MET A 216 -1.24 -11.46 -2.88
N LYS A 217 -0.73 -12.48 -2.20
CA LYS A 217 -1.43 -13.78 -2.06
C LYS A 217 -2.81 -13.62 -1.43
N GLU A 218 -2.92 -12.78 -0.40
CA GLU A 218 -4.22 -12.54 0.25
C GLU A 218 -5.22 -11.86 -0.69
N LEU A 219 -4.79 -10.93 -1.54
CA LEU A 219 -5.65 -10.34 -2.58
C LEU A 219 -6.12 -11.38 -3.61
N GLU A 220 -5.23 -12.29 -4.03
CA GLU A 220 -5.57 -13.40 -4.94
C GLU A 220 -6.62 -14.31 -4.30
N VAL A 221 -6.41 -14.74 -3.05
CA VAL A 221 -7.36 -15.58 -2.28
C VAL A 221 -8.69 -14.86 -2.04
N LEU A 222 -8.67 -13.54 -1.90
CA LEU A 222 -9.88 -12.71 -1.81
C LEU A 222 -10.60 -12.55 -3.16
N GLY A 223 -9.94 -12.83 -4.29
CA GLY A 223 -10.49 -12.60 -5.63
C GLY A 223 -10.56 -11.13 -6.00
N VAL A 224 -9.58 -10.33 -5.57
CA VAL A 224 -9.45 -8.91 -5.96
C VAL A 224 -8.65 -8.82 -7.25
N THR A 225 -9.32 -8.45 -8.36
CA THR A 225 -8.74 -8.51 -9.71
C THR A 225 -8.95 -7.24 -10.53
N LYS A 226 -9.79 -6.31 -10.06
CA LYS A 226 -10.14 -5.10 -10.84
C LYS A 226 -9.16 -3.95 -10.69
N PRO A 227 -8.63 -3.66 -9.48
CA PRO A 227 -7.62 -2.62 -9.32
C PRO A 227 -6.33 -2.94 -10.09
N LYS A 228 -5.58 -1.91 -10.49
CA LYS A 228 -4.18 -2.09 -10.89
C LYS A 228 -3.36 -2.41 -9.64
N ILE A 229 -2.69 -3.56 -9.61
CA ILE A 229 -1.93 -3.99 -8.43
C ILE A 229 -0.44 -3.99 -8.75
N ALA A 230 0.36 -3.38 -7.88
CA ALA A 230 1.81 -3.39 -7.95
C ALA A 230 2.41 -3.75 -6.58
N LEU A 231 3.47 -4.56 -6.60
CA LEU A 231 4.30 -4.80 -5.41
C LEU A 231 5.32 -3.66 -5.31
N SER A 232 5.40 -3.06 -4.15
CA SER A 232 6.34 -1.99 -3.79
C SER A 232 7.20 -2.45 -2.62
N ALA A 233 8.21 -1.68 -2.24
CA ALA A 233 8.87 -1.89 -0.95
C ALA A 233 8.04 -1.24 0.17
N ASP A 234 8.33 -1.62 1.42
CA ASP A 234 7.79 -0.93 2.60
C ASP A 234 8.38 0.49 2.62
N THR A 235 7.52 1.47 2.81
CA THR A 235 7.87 2.91 2.77
C THR A 235 8.35 3.41 4.10
#